data_aa7ee24098fc72b706451f5d4d94f898
#
_entry.id   aa7ee24098fc72b706451f5d4d94f898
#
_cell.length_a   1.000
_cell.length_b   1.000
_cell.length_c   1.000
_cell.angle_alpha   90.00
_cell.angle_beta   90.00
_cell.angle_gamma   90.00
#
_symmetry.space_group_name_H-M   'P 1'
#
loop_
_entity.id
_entity.type
_entity.pdbx_description
1 polymer ?
#
loop_
_entity_poly.entity_id
_entity_poly.type
_entity_poly.pdbx_seq_one_letter_code
_entity_poly.pdbx_strand_id
1 'polypeptide(L)'
;MIFDDLKIGKLRMTVPLPIADRVRKFKNQAFAALNKSTGGNTTCVQVGAHDGKRWDPVFPHITQKGWNALVIEPHPIFFQRLSENYADYPNVTPVNVAISDEERSFLLFHVSEQAAGKYQRWLQGCASVHVNRMTDSLKRAAHYAGVASEIGDMIATTIHAKRLDRVLSENNYNRIDILVIDVEGHELAVLNSLSDPETFPKLAIIECNGRDLSRQAEYIEILSSMGLRI
;
A
#
# COMPACT_ATOMS: atom_id res chain seq x y z
N MET A 1 -13.32 -16.59 15.58
CA MET A 1 -12.91 -15.25 16.05
C MET A 1 -12.61 -14.46 14.79
N ILE A 2 -13.37 -13.40 14.50
CA ILE A 2 -13.15 -12.56 13.33
C ILE A 2 -12.04 -11.57 13.72
N PHE A 3 -10.99 -11.52 12.94
CA PHE A 3 -9.88 -10.57 13.11
C PHE A 3 -9.98 -9.53 12.01
N ASP A 4 -9.79 -8.28 12.37
CA ASP A 4 -9.63 -7.19 11.42
C ASP A 4 -8.15 -6.86 11.28
N ASP A 5 -7.66 -6.78 10.05
CA ASP A 5 -6.28 -6.42 9.77
C ASP A 5 -6.15 -4.90 9.84
N LEU A 6 -5.58 -4.43 10.92
CA LEU A 6 -5.43 -3.00 11.17
C LEU A 6 -3.99 -2.57 11.03
N LYS A 7 -3.83 -1.49 10.27
CA LYS A 7 -2.55 -0.83 10.08
C LYS A 7 -2.45 0.32 11.07
N ILE A 8 -1.56 0.21 12.04
CA ILE A 8 -1.24 1.31 12.95
C ILE A 8 0.17 1.75 12.66
N GLY A 9 0.23 2.95 12.17
CA GLY A 9 1.48 3.69 12.12
C GLY A 9 2.71 2.95 11.62
N LYS A 10 2.74 1.61 11.54
CA LYS A 10 3.89 0.84 11.06
C LYS A 10 3.72 -0.67 11.09
N LEU A 11 2.69 -1.19 11.73
CA LEU A 11 2.54 -2.63 11.91
C LEU A 11 1.14 -3.05 11.49
N ARG A 12 1.03 -3.99 10.55
CA ARG A 12 -0.21 -4.75 10.40
C ARG A 12 -0.22 -5.78 11.52
N MET A 13 -1.13 -5.59 12.48
CA MET A 13 -1.40 -6.61 13.49
C MET A 13 -2.74 -7.24 13.20
N THR A 14 -2.78 -8.57 13.13
CA THR A 14 -4.04 -9.29 13.25
C THR A 14 -4.46 -9.24 14.71
N VAL A 15 -5.42 -8.39 15.03
CA VAL A 15 -5.84 -8.14 16.41
C VAL A 15 -7.30 -8.52 16.61
N PRO A 16 -7.73 -8.94 17.81
CA PRO A 16 -9.13 -9.13 18.12
C PRO A 16 -9.94 -7.85 17.84
N LEU A 17 -11.19 -7.98 17.37
CA LEU A 17 -12.06 -6.86 17.00
C LEU A 17 -12.09 -5.66 17.98
N PRO A 18 -12.08 -5.83 19.32
CA PRO A 18 -12.02 -4.69 20.24
C PRO A 18 -10.74 -3.87 20.13
N ILE A 19 -9.62 -4.51 19.80
CA ILE A 19 -8.35 -3.82 19.56
C ILE A 19 -8.38 -3.16 18.17
N ALA A 20 -8.96 -3.83 17.18
CA ALA A 20 -9.17 -3.31 15.83
C ALA A 20 -9.88 -1.96 15.83
N ASP A 21 -10.93 -1.80 16.62
CA ASP A 21 -11.66 -0.54 16.75
C ASP A 21 -10.81 0.57 17.41
N ARG A 22 -9.99 0.23 18.40
CA ARG A 22 -9.07 1.19 19.02
C ARG A 22 -8.04 1.71 18.02
N VAL A 23 -7.53 0.83 17.21
CA VAL A 23 -6.56 1.14 16.17
C VAL A 23 -7.17 1.99 15.08
N ARG A 24 -8.36 1.67 14.61
CA ARG A 24 -9.10 2.49 13.65
C ARG A 24 -9.35 3.90 14.21
N LYS A 25 -9.74 4.00 15.49
CA LYS A 25 -9.93 5.28 16.17
C LYS A 25 -8.62 6.07 16.25
N PHE A 26 -7.52 5.43 16.63
CA PHE A 26 -6.20 6.05 16.68
C PHE A 26 -5.76 6.55 15.28
N LYS A 27 -5.90 5.73 14.24
CA LYS A 27 -5.60 6.12 12.85
C LYS A 27 -6.40 7.36 12.43
N ASN A 28 -7.70 7.37 12.69
CA ASN A 28 -8.56 8.51 12.37
C ASN A 28 -8.17 9.78 13.13
N GLN A 29 -7.75 9.65 14.39
CA GLN A 29 -7.22 10.78 15.19
C GLN A 29 -5.90 11.29 14.62
N ALA A 30 -4.98 10.40 14.22
CA ALA A 30 -3.71 10.78 13.59
C ALA A 30 -3.94 11.52 12.26
N PHE A 31 -4.87 11.05 11.43
CA PHE A 31 -5.24 11.73 10.18
C PHE A 31 -5.87 13.11 10.43
N ALA A 32 -6.75 13.21 11.43
CA ALA A 32 -7.37 14.49 11.80
C ALA A 32 -6.32 15.48 12.33
N ALA A 33 -5.40 15.03 13.18
CA ALA A 33 -4.32 15.84 13.70
C ALA A 33 -3.37 16.31 12.60
N LEU A 34 -3.02 15.41 11.67
CA LEU A 34 -2.19 15.73 10.51
C LEU A 34 -2.87 16.80 9.64
N ASN A 35 -4.12 16.59 9.27
CA ASN A 35 -4.88 17.54 8.45
C ASN A 35 -4.98 18.92 9.11
N LYS A 36 -5.14 18.97 10.45
CA LYS A 36 -5.12 20.23 11.19
C LYS A 36 -3.74 20.89 11.17
N SER A 37 -2.67 20.12 11.35
CA SER A 37 -1.29 20.64 11.37
C SER A 37 -0.83 21.18 10.02
N THR A 38 -1.40 20.67 8.91
CA THR A 38 -1.12 21.13 7.54
C THR A 38 -2.07 22.24 7.09
N GLY A 39 -3.00 22.69 7.94
CA GLY A 39 -4.03 23.66 7.57
C GLY A 39 -4.96 23.17 6.45
N GLY A 40 -5.13 21.84 6.32
CA GLY A 40 -5.93 21.21 5.27
C GLY A 40 -5.15 20.91 3.95
N ASN A 41 -3.94 21.44 3.81
CA ASN A 41 -3.08 21.21 2.64
C ASN A 41 -2.16 19.99 2.88
N THR A 42 -2.75 18.82 3.03
CA THR A 42 -2.03 17.58 3.29
C THR A 42 -1.60 16.92 1.99
N THR A 43 -0.32 16.52 1.93
CA THR A 43 0.25 15.76 0.81
C THR A 43 0.34 14.29 1.19
N CYS A 44 -0.39 13.44 0.47
CA CYS A 44 -0.42 11.99 0.63
C CYS A 44 0.35 11.33 -0.52
N VAL A 45 1.22 10.38 -0.18
CA VAL A 45 1.82 9.46 -1.16
C VAL A 45 1.40 8.05 -0.78
N GLN A 46 0.78 7.35 -1.72
CA GLN A 46 0.32 5.98 -1.54
C GLN A 46 0.98 5.06 -2.56
N VAL A 47 1.69 4.06 -2.07
CA VAL A 47 2.36 3.03 -2.88
C VAL A 47 1.62 1.71 -2.72
N GLY A 48 1.14 1.15 -3.83
CA GLY A 48 0.21 0.02 -3.85
C GLY A 48 -1.24 0.49 -3.63
N ALA A 49 -1.70 1.43 -4.47
CA ALA A 49 -3.02 2.05 -4.32
C ALA A 49 -4.19 1.17 -4.79
N HIS A 50 -3.90 0.06 -5.50
CA HIS A 50 -4.90 -0.82 -6.09
C HIS A 50 -5.89 -0.03 -6.96
N ASP A 51 -7.22 -0.15 -6.74
CA ASP A 51 -8.23 0.65 -7.45
C ASP A 51 -8.48 2.03 -6.80
N GLY A 52 -7.74 2.38 -5.75
CA GLY A 52 -7.80 3.68 -5.04
C GLY A 52 -9.09 3.93 -4.28
N LYS A 53 -9.97 2.94 -4.12
CA LYS A 53 -11.28 3.09 -3.49
C LYS A 53 -11.61 1.96 -2.53
N ARG A 54 -11.45 0.71 -2.98
CA ARG A 54 -11.82 -0.45 -2.19
C ARG A 54 -10.81 -0.66 -1.06
N TRP A 55 -11.30 -0.67 0.18
CA TRP A 55 -10.50 -0.83 1.42
C TRP A 55 -9.39 0.21 1.61
N ASP A 56 -9.44 1.28 0.83
CA ASP A 56 -8.45 2.35 0.88
C ASP A 56 -8.69 3.26 2.10
N PRO A 57 -7.73 3.37 3.03
CA PRO A 57 -7.87 4.18 4.22
C PRO A 57 -7.80 5.69 3.95
N VAL A 58 -7.22 6.10 2.83
CA VAL A 58 -7.01 7.52 2.50
C VAL A 58 -8.02 8.08 1.50
N PHE A 59 -8.76 7.23 0.79
CA PHE A 59 -9.78 7.65 -0.17
C PHE A 59 -10.76 8.72 0.37
N PRO A 60 -11.36 8.57 1.58
CA PRO A 60 -12.25 9.61 2.11
C PRO A 60 -11.54 10.93 2.41
N HIS A 61 -10.26 10.89 2.73
CA HIS A 61 -9.46 12.09 3.02
C HIS A 61 -9.07 12.82 1.73
N ILE A 62 -8.71 12.08 0.70
CA ILE A 62 -8.41 12.64 -0.62
C ILE A 62 -9.67 13.29 -1.22
N THR A 63 -10.79 12.56 -1.24
CA THR A 63 -12.01 12.98 -1.94
C THR A 63 -12.86 13.98 -1.17
N GLN A 64 -12.91 13.90 0.17
CA GLN A 64 -13.78 14.74 1.01
C GLN A 64 -13.03 15.87 1.71
N LYS A 65 -11.70 15.71 1.94
CA LYS A 65 -10.86 16.70 2.61
C LYS A 65 -9.90 17.42 1.65
N GLY A 66 -9.88 17.02 0.39
CA GLY A 66 -9.06 17.66 -0.64
C GLY A 66 -7.56 17.47 -0.46
N TRP A 67 -7.11 16.36 0.12
CA TRP A 67 -5.68 16.06 0.21
C TRP A 67 -5.06 15.95 -1.18
N ASN A 68 -3.91 16.58 -1.39
CA ASN A 68 -3.12 16.33 -2.59
C ASN A 68 -2.52 14.91 -2.53
N ALA A 69 -2.71 14.12 -3.56
CA ALA A 69 -2.31 12.72 -3.52
C ALA A 69 -1.54 12.28 -4.76
N LEU A 70 -0.41 11.63 -4.53
CA LEU A 70 0.30 10.81 -5.51
C LEU A 70 -0.07 9.36 -5.20
N VAL A 71 -0.79 8.71 -6.12
CA VAL A 71 -1.27 7.34 -5.96
C VAL A 71 -0.63 6.43 -6.99
N ILE A 72 0.11 5.43 -6.51
CA ILE A 72 1.02 4.62 -7.32
C ILE A 72 0.53 3.18 -7.33
N GLU A 73 0.30 2.63 -8.53
CA GLU A 73 -0.16 1.25 -8.72
C GLU A 73 0.51 0.63 -9.95
N PRO A 74 1.31 -0.44 -9.79
CA PRO A 74 2.01 -1.08 -10.91
C PRO A 74 1.13 -1.97 -11.77
N HIS A 75 0.06 -2.56 -11.22
CA HIS A 75 -0.78 -3.51 -11.95
C HIS A 75 -1.66 -2.77 -12.97
N PRO A 76 -1.53 -3.03 -14.30
CA PRO A 76 -2.16 -2.20 -15.33
C PRO A 76 -3.69 -2.14 -15.22
N ILE A 77 -4.36 -3.25 -14.87
CA ILE A 77 -5.82 -3.30 -14.74
C ILE A 77 -6.27 -2.49 -13.51
N PHE A 78 -5.58 -2.58 -12.39
CA PHE A 78 -5.92 -1.80 -11.21
C PHE A 78 -5.58 -0.34 -11.37
N PHE A 79 -4.49 -0.03 -12.05
CA PHE A 79 -4.15 1.34 -12.41
C PHE A 79 -5.21 2.00 -13.30
N GLN A 80 -5.75 1.28 -14.28
CA GLN A 80 -6.86 1.80 -15.07
C GLN A 80 -8.06 2.17 -14.18
N ARG A 81 -8.48 1.26 -13.29
CA ARG A 81 -9.57 1.50 -12.33
C ARG A 81 -9.26 2.64 -11.35
N LEU A 82 -8.01 2.72 -10.89
CA LEU A 82 -7.51 3.81 -10.06
C LEU A 82 -7.69 5.17 -10.77
N SER A 83 -7.26 5.25 -12.01
CA SER A 83 -7.38 6.46 -12.83
C SER A 83 -8.83 6.85 -13.07
N GLU A 84 -9.71 5.88 -13.35
CA GLU A 84 -11.15 6.10 -13.50
C GLU A 84 -11.79 6.60 -12.20
N ASN A 85 -11.45 6.00 -11.05
CA ASN A 85 -12.00 6.38 -9.74
C ASN A 85 -11.58 7.78 -9.27
N TYR A 86 -10.44 8.28 -9.76
CA TYR A 86 -9.93 9.61 -9.43
C TYR A 86 -10.05 10.63 -10.58
N ALA A 87 -10.73 10.30 -11.68
CA ALA A 87 -10.83 11.17 -12.86
C ALA A 87 -11.38 12.57 -12.56
N ASP A 88 -12.32 12.69 -11.61
CA ASP A 88 -12.94 13.95 -11.20
C ASP A 88 -12.17 14.70 -10.09
N TYR A 89 -10.98 14.21 -9.67
CA TYR A 89 -10.21 14.77 -8.56
C TYR A 89 -8.88 15.36 -9.05
N PRO A 90 -8.84 16.66 -9.37
CA PRO A 90 -7.64 17.31 -9.94
C PRO A 90 -6.46 17.39 -8.95
N ASN A 91 -6.70 17.13 -7.67
CA ASN A 91 -5.71 17.04 -6.61
C ASN A 91 -5.05 15.65 -6.52
N VAL A 92 -5.34 14.73 -7.44
CA VAL A 92 -4.77 13.38 -7.46
C VAL A 92 -3.93 13.16 -8.71
N THR A 93 -2.74 12.63 -8.52
CA THR A 93 -1.82 12.24 -9.59
C THR A 93 -1.65 10.72 -9.56
N PRO A 94 -2.33 9.95 -10.43
CA PRO A 94 -2.12 8.52 -10.54
C PRO A 94 -0.87 8.21 -11.38
N VAL A 95 -0.05 7.23 -10.94
CA VAL A 95 1.18 6.82 -11.64
C VAL A 95 1.25 5.30 -11.75
N ASN A 96 1.44 4.80 -12.99
CA ASN A 96 1.58 3.37 -13.26
C ASN A 96 3.04 2.94 -13.25
N VAL A 97 3.56 2.63 -12.09
CA VAL A 97 4.93 2.17 -11.87
C VAL A 97 5.00 1.36 -10.57
N ALA A 98 5.90 0.41 -10.48
CA ALA A 98 6.29 -0.17 -9.19
C ALA A 98 7.30 0.73 -8.49
N ILE A 99 7.36 0.66 -7.16
CA ILE A 99 8.41 1.32 -6.40
C ILE A 99 9.35 0.29 -5.81
N SER A 100 10.66 0.51 -6.01
CA SER A 100 11.73 -0.32 -5.49
C SER A 100 13.01 0.51 -5.29
N ASP A 101 13.95 0.00 -4.52
CA ASP A 101 15.32 0.53 -4.40
C ASP A 101 16.17 0.23 -5.64
N GLU A 102 15.73 -0.68 -6.51
CA GLU A 102 16.33 -1.02 -7.79
C GLU A 102 15.41 -0.63 -8.96
N GLU A 103 15.95 0.17 -9.89
CA GLU A 103 15.25 0.54 -11.14
C GLU A 103 15.40 -0.56 -12.19
N ARG A 104 14.47 -1.50 -12.21
CA ARG A 104 14.46 -2.63 -13.14
C ARG A 104 13.05 -3.12 -13.41
N SER A 105 12.92 -4.08 -14.30
CA SER A 105 11.66 -4.80 -14.50
C SER A 105 11.53 -5.94 -13.50
N PHE A 106 10.30 -6.14 -13.01
CA PHE A 106 9.90 -7.23 -12.15
C PHE A 106 8.77 -8.03 -12.79
N LEU A 107 8.61 -9.28 -12.38
CA LEU A 107 7.39 -10.04 -12.62
C LEU A 107 6.46 -9.83 -11.43
N LEU A 108 5.27 -9.28 -11.69
CA LEU A 108 4.20 -9.16 -10.73
C LEU A 108 3.30 -10.39 -10.86
N PHE A 109 3.26 -11.22 -9.82
CA PHE A 109 2.42 -12.41 -9.76
C PHE A 109 1.04 -12.05 -9.20
N HIS A 110 -0.02 -12.47 -9.88
CA HIS A 110 -1.40 -12.20 -9.46
C HIS A 110 -2.34 -13.30 -9.99
N VAL A 111 -3.56 -13.36 -9.46
CA VAL A 111 -4.58 -14.25 -9.99
C VAL A 111 -5.08 -13.75 -11.35
N SER A 112 -5.28 -14.66 -12.32
CA SER A 112 -5.85 -14.31 -13.61
C SER A 112 -7.31 -13.84 -13.48
N GLU A 113 -7.78 -12.98 -14.39
CA GLU A 113 -9.18 -12.52 -14.37
C GLU A 113 -10.17 -13.69 -14.53
N GLN A 114 -9.82 -14.70 -15.33
CA GLN A 114 -10.62 -15.90 -15.52
C GLN A 114 -10.78 -16.71 -14.23
N ALA A 115 -9.73 -16.77 -13.43
CA ALA A 115 -9.71 -17.52 -12.17
C ALA A 115 -10.18 -16.70 -10.97
N ALA A 116 -10.23 -15.38 -11.08
CA ALA A 116 -10.55 -14.49 -9.96
C ALA A 116 -11.91 -14.79 -9.30
N GLY A 117 -12.89 -15.27 -10.09
CA GLY A 117 -14.20 -15.65 -9.58
C GLY A 117 -14.25 -16.96 -8.76
N LYS A 118 -13.20 -17.81 -8.82
CA LYS A 118 -13.10 -19.06 -8.05
C LYS A 118 -12.78 -18.80 -6.57
N TYR A 119 -12.15 -17.66 -6.25
CA TYR A 119 -11.52 -17.38 -4.97
C TYR A 119 -12.19 -16.25 -4.23
N GLN A 120 -11.79 -16.07 -2.99
CA GLN A 120 -12.23 -14.92 -2.20
C GLN A 120 -11.77 -13.60 -2.86
N ARG A 121 -12.66 -12.60 -2.89
CA ARG A 121 -12.46 -11.32 -3.60
C ARG A 121 -11.20 -10.55 -3.15
N TRP A 122 -10.75 -10.74 -1.90
CA TRP A 122 -9.55 -10.08 -1.39
C TRP A 122 -8.27 -10.54 -2.09
N LEU A 123 -8.26 -11.76 -2.70
CA LEU A 123 -7.08 -12.27 -3.41
C LEU A 123 -6.67 -11.37 -4.59
N GLN A 124 -7.61 -10.67 -5.20
CA GLN A 124 -7.31 -9.73 -6.28
C GLN A 124 -6.39 -8.59 -5.83
N GLY A 125 -6.41 -8.21 -4.54
CA GLY A 125 -5.52 -7.20 -3.96
C GLY A 125 -4.15 -7.73 -3.52
N CYS A 126 -3.88 -9.04 -3.66
CA CYS A 126 -2.64 -9.66 -3.17
C CYS A 126 -1.57 -9.83 -4.25
N ALA A 127 -1.57 -9.02 -5.30
CA ALA A 127 -0.51 -9.06 -6.31
C ALA A 127 0.85 -8.77 -5.67
N SER A 128 1.88 -9.59 -5.99
CA SER A 128 3.20 -9.48 -5.36
C SER A 128 4.32 -9.79 -6.36
N VAL A 129 5.46 -9.12 -6.21
CA VAL A 129 6.70 -9.48 -6.92
C VAL A 129 7.35 -10.73 -6.32
N HIS A 130 6.88 -11.21 -5.19
CA HIS A 130 7.34 -12.41 -4.51
C HIS A 130 6.39 -13.58 -4.79
N VAL A 131 6.79 -14.51 -5.66
CA VAL A 131 5.97 -15.66 -6.07
C VAL A 131 5.46 -16.48 -4.89
N ASN A 132 6.29 -16.70 -3.86
CA ASN A 132 5.91 -17.48 -2.68
C ASN A 132 4.78 -16.78 -1.90
N ARG A 133 4.83 -15.45 -1.76
CA ARG A 133 3.77 -14.68 -1.09
C ARG A 133 2.45 -14.78 -1.84
N MET A 134 2.48 -14.64 -3.16
CA MET A 134 1.27 -14.81 -3.98
C MET A 134 0.73 -16.24 -3.90
N THR A 135 1.60 -17.26 -3.94
CA THR A 135 1.23 -18.68 -3.79
C THR A 135 0.55 -18.95 -2.44
N ASP A 136 1.07 -18.40 -1.35
CA ASP A 136 0.48 -18.55 -0.02
C ASP A 136 -0.88 -17.84 0.09
N SER A 137 -1.02 -16.69 -0.54
CA SER A 137 -2.30 -15.98 -0.63
C SER A 137 -3.32 -16.76 -1.45
N LEU A 138 -2.91 -17.38 -2.57
CA LEU A 138 -3.75 -18.25 -3.40
C LEU A 138 -4.25 -19.47 -2.60
N LYS A 139 -3.35 -20.19 -1.91
CA LYS A 139 -3.72 -21.33 -1.07
C LYS A 139 -4.71 -20.94 0.02
N ARG A 140 -4.48 -19.81 0.69
CA ARG A 140 -5.37 -19.30 1.74
C ARG A 140 -6.74 -18.94 1.19
N ALA A 141 -6.80 -18.27 0.03
CA ALA A 141 -8.06 -17.90 -0.61
C ALA A 141 -8.85 -19.13 -1.07
N ALA A 142 -8.17 -20.13 -1.61
CA ALA A 142 -8.75 -21.41 -2.01
C ALA A 142 -9.35 -22.16 -0.81
N HIS A 143 -8.62 -22.24 0.30
CA HIS A 143 -9.11 -22.82 1.55
C HIS A 143 -10.41 -22.17 2.03
N TYR A 144 -10.47 -20.83 2.07
CA TYR A 144 -11.68 -20.09 2.47
C TYR A 144 -12.84 -20.23 1.47
N ALA A 145 -12.54 -20.45 0.19
CA ALA A 145 -13.55 -20.66 -0.83
C ALA A 145 -14.02 -22.14 -0.91
N GLY A 146 -13.36 -23.06 -0.22
CA GLY A 146 -13.66 -24.49 -0.27
C GLY A 146 -13.31 -25.14 -1.63
N VAL A 147 -12.32 -24.60 -2.35
CA VAL A 147 -11.86 -25.08 -3.65
C VAL A 147 -10.39 -25.49 -3.61
N ALA A 148 -9.94 -26.25 -4.61
CA ALA A 148 -8.51 -26.53 -4.79
C ALA A 148 -7.76 -25.27 -5.25
N SER A 149 -6.54 -25.09 -4.75
CA SER A 149 -5.63 -24.06 -5.27
C SER A 149 -4.91 -24.60 -6.51
N GLU A 150 -5.00 -23.89 -7.60
CA GLU A 150 -4.35 -24.26 -8.86
C GLU A 150 -3.29 -23.20 -9.20
N ILE A 151 -2.01 -23.61 -9.31
CA ILE A 151 -0.93 -22.68 -9.66
C ILE A 151 -1.16 -22.07 -11.05
N GLY A 152 -1.82 -22.80 -11.97
CA GLY A 152 -2.20 -22.30 -13.29
C GLY A 152 -3.20 -21.14 -13.28
N ASP A 153 -3.85 -20.88 -12.15
CA ASP A 153 -4.72 -19.69 -11.96
C ASP A 153 -3.92 -18.41 -11.67
N MET A 154 -2.63 -18.55 -11.35
CA MET A 154 -1.71 -17.45 -11.16
C MET A 154 -0.97 -17.15 -12.46
N ILE A 155 -0.90 -15.87 -12.82
CA ILE A 155 -0.15 -15.37 -13.98
C ILE A 155 0.87 -14.33 -13.51
N ALA A 156 1.80 -13.98 -14.41
CA ALA A 156 2.79 -12.95 -14.16
C ALA A 156 2.71 -11.88 -15.25
N THR A 157 2.75 -10.62 -14.81
CA THR A 157 2.81 -9.44 -15.67
C THR A 157 4.13 -8.72 -15.45
N THR A 158 4.83 -8.36 -16.53
CA THR A 158 6.04 -7.54 -16.41
C THR A 158 5.67 -6.12 -16.04
N ILE A 159 6.26 -5.61 -14.96
CA ILE A 159 6.13 -4.23 -14.50
C ILE A 159 7.51 -3.57 -14.41
N HIS A 160 7.55 -2.25 -14.54
CA HIS A 160 8.78 -1.48 -14.37
C HIS A 160 8.79 -0.83 -13.00
N ALA A 161 9.94 -0.83 -12.34
CA ALA A 161 10.13 -0.17 -11.07
C ALA A 161 11.04 1.05 -11.19
N LYS A 162 10.72 2.07 -10.39
CA LYS A 162 11.53 3.26 -10.14
C LYS A 162 11.73 3.44 -8.64
N ARG A 163 12.73 4.22 -8.27
CA ARG A 163 12.88 4.70 -6.90
C ARG A 163 11.79 5.72 -6.57
N LEU A 164 11.33 5.73 -5.32
CA LEU A 164 10.31 6.69 -4.88
C LEU A 164 10.79 8.14 -5.00
N ASP A 165 12.05 8.43 -4.64
CA ASP A 165 12.66 9.76 -4.83
C ASP A 165 12.49 10.28 -6.26
N ARG A 166 12.73 9.41 -7.23
CA ARG A 166 12.61 9.76 -8.64
C ARG A 166 11.16 10.03 -9.03
N VAL A 167 10.22 9.18 -8.60
CA VAL A 167 8.79 9.36 -8.92
C VAL A 167 8.25 10.63 -8.28
N LEU A 168 8.67 10.97 -7.06
CA LEU A 168 8.33 12.24 -6.41
C LEU A 168 8.81 13.44 -7.23
N SER A 169 10.09 13.42 -7.60
CA SER A 169 10.70 14.51 -8.42
C SER A 169 10.03 14.67 -9.77
N GLU A 170 9.79 13.58 -10.51
CA GLU A 170 9.12 13.58 -11.82
C GLU A 170 7.70 14.15 -11.77
N ASN A 171 7.03 14.09 -10.61
CA ASN A 171 5.66 14.56 -10.40
C ASN A 171 5.56 15.83 -9.54
N ASN A 172 6.70 16.49 -9.24
CA ASN A 172 6.80 17.74 -8.46
C ASN A 172 6.28 17.60 -7.00
N TYR A 173 6.44 16.44 -6.38
CA TYR A 173 6.14 16.21 -4.98
C TYR A 173 7.40 16.40 -4.13
N ASN A 174 7.54 17.59 -3.51
CA ASN A 174 8.73 17.99 -2.75
C ASN A 174 8.61 17.71 -1.24
N ARG A 175 7.48 17.18 -0.80
CA ARG A 175 7.23 16.82 0.59
C ARG A 175 6.19 15.71 0.69
N ILE A 176 6.26 14.95 1.75
CA ILE A 176 5.25 13.94 2.11
C ILE A 176 4.75 14.24 3.53
N ASP A 177 3.46 14.51 3.70
CA ASP A 177 2.88 14.60 5.03
C ASP A 177 2.47 13.21 5.53
N ILE A 178 1.95 12.36 4.63
CA ILE A 178 1.64 10.96 4.92
C ILE A 178 2.09 10.03 3.79
N LEU A 179 2.80 8.97 4.17
CA LEU A 179 3.19 7.87 3.29
C LEU A 179 2.41 6.61 3.67
N VAL A 180 1.72 6.02 2.70
CA VAL A 180 1.01 4.74 2.85
C VAL A 180 1.67 3.72 1.93
N ILE A 181 2.10 2.58 2.49
CA ILE A 181 2.74 1.50 1.73
C ILE A 181 2.00 0.20 1.97
N ASP A 182 1.54 -0.41 0.86
CA ASP A 182 0.84 -1.69 0.84
C ASP A 182 1.19 -2.42 -0.47
N VAL A 183 2.33 -3.07 -0.50
CA VAL A 183 2.92 -3.66 -1.71
C VAL A 183 3.20 -5.16 -1.58
N GLU A 184 2.48 -5.78 -0.64
CA GLU A 184 2.43 -7.23 -0.51
C GLU A 184 3.82 -7.91 -0.43
N GLY A 185 4.68 -7.35 0.45
CA GLY A 185 5.98 -7.93 0.83
C GLY A 185 7.21 -7.19 0.29
N HIS A 186 7.04 -6.09 -0.45
CA HIS A 186 8.14 -5.29 -1.01
C HIS A 186 8.34 -3.93 -0.29
N GLU A 187 7.78 -3.78 0.90
CA GLU A 187 7.72 -2.51 1.66
C GLU A 187 9.11 -1.98 2.03
N LEU A 188 10.07 -2.88 2.38
CA LEU A 188 11.44 -2.47 2.70
C LEU A 188 12.15 -1.83 1.50
N ALA A 189 12.00 -2.40 0.30
CA ALA A 189 12.56 -1.83 -0.91
C ALA A 189 11.94 -0.46 -1.24
N VAL A 190 10.64 -0.29 -0.98
CA VAL A 190 9.99 1.03 -1.10
C VAL A 190 10.61 2.03 -0.13
N LEU A 191 10.79 1.69 1.13
CA LEU A 191 11.40 2.57 2.13
C LEU A 191 12.84 2.92 1.78
N ASN A 192 13.65 1.94 1.34
CA ASN A 192 15.05 2.13 0.93
C ASN A 192 15.19 2.98 -0.35
N SER A 193 14.09 3.17 -1.09
CA SER A 193 14.06 4.03 -2.28
C SER A 193 13.79 5.50 -1.97
N LEU A 194 13.58 5.85 -0.69
CA LEU A 194 13.37 7.21 -0.19
C LEU A 194 14.59 7.63 0.62
N SER A 195 15.45 8.45 0.07
CA SER A 195 16.74 8.83 0.67
C SER A 195 16.88 10.33 0.94
N ASP A 196 16.06 11.18 0.34
CA ASP A 196 16.08 12.62 0.56
C ASP A 196 15.36 12.99 1.88
N PRO A 197 16.08 13.53 2.89
CA PRO A 197 15.47 13.92 4.16
C PRO A 197 14.33 14.96 4.04
N GLU A 198 14.34 15.79 3.01
CA GLU A 198 13.29 16.80 2.80
C GLU A 198 11.94 16.16 2.41
N THR A 199 11.99 14.96 1.84
CA THR A 199 10.80 14.19 1.46
C THR A 199 10.37 13.18 2.50
N PHE A 200 11.07 13.04 3.64
CA PHE A 200 10.67 12.08 4.68
C PHE A 200 9.28 12.41 5.23
N PRO A 201 8.40 11.40 5.36
CA PRO A 201 7.03 11.61 5.75
C PRO A 201 6.89 11.98 7.23
N LYS A 202 5.91 12.82 7.57
CA LYS A 202 5.54 13.11 8.97
C LYS A 202 4.79 11.94 9.63
N LEU A 203 4.08 11.16 8.82
CA LEU A 203 3.33 9.97 9.24
C LEU A 203 3.54 8.87 8.20
N ALA A 204 3.85 7.66 8.64
CA ALA A 204 3.90 6.48 7.78
C ALA A 204 2.89 5.42 8.22
N ILE A 205 2.19 4.83 7.25
CA ILE A 205 1.33 3.66 7.44
C ILE A 205 1.86 2.58 6.52
N ILE A 206 2.31 1.47 7.09
CA ILE A 206 2.95 0.40 6.33
C ILE A 206 2.26 -0.92 6.66
N GLU A 207 1.89 -1.66 5.60
CA GLU A 207 1.51 -3.03 5.81
C GLU A 207 2.73 -3.87 6.16
N CYS A 208 2.71 -4.56 7.29
CA CYS A 208 3.73 -5.55 7.59
C CYS A 208 3.14 -6.85 8.11
N ASN A 209 3.77 -7.96 7.73
CA ASN A 209 3.38 -9.26 8.24
C ASN A 209 3.80 -9.36 9.73
N GLY A 210 2.81 -9.31 10.63
CA GLY A 210 3.04 -9.34 12.08
C GLY A 210 3.73 -10.60 12.64
N ARG A 211 4.01 -11.59 11.81
CA ARG A 211 4.69 -12.84 12.20
C ARG A 211 6.21 -12.78 12.00
N ASP A 212 6.71 -11.81 11.25
CA ASP A 212 8.14 -11.66 10.98
C ASP A 212 8.73 -10.54 11.84
N LEU A 213 9.20 -10.91 13.02
CA LEU A 213 9.80 -9.99 13.99
C LEU A 213 11.11 -9.36 13.49
N SER A 214 11.88 -10.07 12.64
CA SER A 214 13.12 -9.55 12.09
C SER A 214 12.85 -8.40 11.15
N ARG A 215 11.89 -8.54 10.25
CA ARG A 215 11.43 -7.47 9.38
C ARG A 215 10.85 -6.28 10.14
N GLN A 216 10.18 -6.53 11.26
CA GLN A 216 9.68 -5.43 12.11
C GLN A 216 10.83 -4.58 12.65
N ALA A 217 11.94 -5.19 13.06
CA ALA A 217 13.11 -4.46 13.53
C ALA A 217 13.70 -3.59 12.40
N GLU A 218 13.81 -4.11 11.17
CA GLU A 218 14.29 -3.37 10.00
C GLU A 218 13.38 -2.15 9.69
N TYR A 219 12.06 -2.32 9.73
CA TYR A 219 11.12 -1.19 9.56
C TYR A 219 11.34 -0.12 10.64
N ILE A 220 11.51 -0.54 11.90
CA ILE A 220 11.75 0.35 13.03
C ILE A 220 13.03 1.16 12.82
N GLU A 221 14.11 0.51 12.42
CA GLU A 221 15.41 1.12 12.18
C GLU A 221 15.32 2.19 11.08
N ILE A 222 14.82 1.81 9.91
CA ILE A 222 14.68 2.72 8.75
C ILE A 222 13.80 3.92 9.11
N LEU A 223 12.63 3.69 9.70
CA LEU A 223 11.71 4.76 10.02
C LEU A 223 12.22 5.67 11.14
N SER A 224 13.00 5.12 12.09
CA SER A 224 13.67 5.92 13.12
C SER A 224 14.76 6.79 12.52
N SER A 225 15.51 6.30 11.53
CA SER A 225 16.49 7.10 10.79
C SER A 225 15.84 8.26 10.01
N MET A 226 14.58 8.11 9.60
CA MET A 226 13.77 9.19 9.00
C MET A 226 13.18 10.16 10.05
N GLY A 227 13.54 10.02 11.34
CA GLY A 227 13.02 10.87 12.42
C GLY A 227 11.60 10.54 12.87
N LEU A 228 11.01 9.43 12.42
CA LEU A 228 9.67 9.02 12.81
C LEU A 228 9.70 8.32 14.18
N ARG A 229 8.84 8.76 15.10
CA ARG A 229 8.62 8.08 16.38
C ARG A 229 7.71 6.88 16.19
N ILE A 230 8.07 5.77 16.85
CA ILE A 230 7.38 4.48 16.74
C ILE A 230 6.54 4.24 17.99
#